data_3b5773be262889410be62066571f3a82
#
_entry.id   3b5773be262889410be62066571f3a82
#
_cell.length_a   1.000
_cell.length_b   1.000
_cell.length_c   1.000
_cell.angle_alpha   90.00
_cell.angle_beta   90.00
_cell.angle_gamma   90.00
#
_symmetry.space_group_name_H-M   'P 1'
#
loop_
_entity.id
_entity.type
_entity.pdbx_description
1 polymer ?
#
loop_
_entity_poly.entity_id
_entity_poly.type
_entity_poly.pdbx_seq_one_letter_code
_entity_poly.pdbx_strand_id
1 'polypeptide(L)'
;NYGETVTNAITYLVNQSAKNKGRLGTDLQSNQWVYEHAIATYAIAEAYTFCSQLGVNLPGLMEAVQLGGQTIIDGQNAAGGWTYRFAEDRRNDSSVMAWTLQALKACKHTGIEFRNMTKAARDGLDAFEGNQHASGAIGYTGPTPKGDGTTLSAAGALCFQLWGKEAHSVPRKACKLINKNIKFDWKGKDTDLYGHYYASQAMINYGGRFWQEYNELFRDGTLAAQNEDGSWPIPGNSGHGLGNVHYVTCLATLMLEVYYRFL
;
A
#
# COMPACT_ATOMS: atom_id res chain seq x y z
N ASN A 1 -0.81 1.81 -27.27
CA ASN A 1 -0.27 0.57 -26.70
C ASN A 1 0.44 0.88 -25.38
N TYR A 2 -0.15 0.50 -24.27
CA TYR A 2 0.37 0.81 -22.91
C TYR A 2 1.66 0.06 -22.57
N GLY A 3 2.02 -1.00 -23.30
CA GLY A 3 3.18 -1.85 -22.99
C GLY A 3 4.51 -1.07 -23.02
N GLU A 4 4.70 -0.20 -24.00
CA GLU A 4 5.90 0.63 -24.08
C GLU A 4 5.99 1.61 -22.90
N THR A 5 4.88 2.26 -22.53
CA THR A 5 4.83 3.17 -21.39
C THR A 5 5.18 2.46 -20.08
N VAL A 6 4.63 1.26 -19.86
CA VAL A 6 4.91 0.44 -18.69
C VAL A 6 6.38 0.01 -18.65
N THR A 7 6.92 -0.46 -19.79
CA THR A 7 8.34 -0.86 -19.89
C THR A 7 9.28 0.32 -19.60
N ASN A 8 8.98 1.50 -20.13
CA ASN A 8 9.77 2.70 -19.86
C ASN A 8 9.72 3.09 -18.37
N ALA A 9 8.56 3.00 -17.73
CA ALA A 9 8.43 3.28 -16.31
C ALA A 9 9.24 2.29 -15.44
N ILE A 10 9.18 0.99 -15.76
CA ILE A 10 9.98 -0.04 -15.06
C ILE A 10 11.48 0.21 -15.27
N THR A 11 11.88 0.49 -16.51
CA THR A 11 13.28 0.78 -16.86
C THR A 11 13.80 2.01 -16.10
N TYR A 12 12.97 3.05 -15.96
CA TYR A 12 13.31 4.22 -15.14
C TYR A 12 13.60 3.82 -13.69
N LEU A 13 12.73 3.00 -13.06
CA LEU A 13 12.92 2.56 -11.67
C LEU A 13 14.18 1.68 -11.52
N VAL A 14 14.44 0.78 -12.48
CA VAL A 14 15.66 -0.05 -12.49
C VAL A 14 16.91 0.83 -12.55
N ASN A 15 16.92 1.85 -13.40
CA ASN A 15 18.03 2.80 -13.51
C ASN A 15 18.21 3.62 -12.23
N GLN A 16 17.12 4.03 -11.57
CA GLN A 16 17.20 4.70 -10.26
C GLN A 16 17.78 3.77 -9.19
N SER A 17 17.39 2.51 -9.15
CA SER A 17 17.96 1.51 -8.25
C SER A 17 19.46 1.36 -8.44
N ALA A 18 19.91 1.19 -9.69
CA ALA A 18 21.34 1.07 -10.02
C ALA A 18 22.15 2.30 -9.59
N LYS A 19 21.63 3.51 -9.88
CA LYS A 19 22.25 4.78 -9.51
C LYS A 19 22.38 4.98 -8.00
N ASN A 20 21.36 4.54 -7.25
CA ASN A 20 21.20 4.83 -5.83
C ASN A 20 21.48 3.61 -4.93
N LYS A 21 22.19 2.60 -5.42
CA LYS A 21 22.57 1.38 -4.67
C LYS A 21 21.36 0.68 -4.05
N GLY A 22 20.31 0.49 -4.86
CA GLY A 22 19.08 -0.19 -4.46
C GLY A 22 18.00 0.71 -3.86
N ARG A 23 18.29 1.98 -3.58
CA ARG A 23 17.28 2.90 -3.05
C ARG A 23 16.48 3.53 -4.19
N LEU A 24 15.16 3.51 -4.03
CA LEU A 24 14.21 4.06 -4.98
C LEU A 24 13.56 5.30 -4.37
N GLY A 25 13.86 6.46 -4.93
CA GLY A 25 13.32 7.73 -4.47
C GLY A 25 13.92 8.89 -5.28
N THR A 26 13.17 9.96 -5.41
CA THR A 26 13.57 11.17 -6.16
C THR A 26 14.49 12.07 -5.33
N ASP A 27 14.20 12.19 -4.03
CA ASP A 27 15.01 12.92 -3.05
C ASP A 27 15.27 12.04 -1.81
N LEU A 28 16.42 11.36 -1.80
CA LEU A 28 16.84 10.49 -0.70
C LEU A 28 17.19 11.24 0.61
N GLN A 29 17.23 12.57 0.59
CA GLN A 29 17.38 13.41 1.77
C GLN A 29 16.05 13.77 2.42
N SER A 30 14.95 13.64 1.69
CA SER A 30 13.60 13.82 2.23
C SER A 30 13.33 12.83 3.35
N ASN A 31 12.57 13.24 4.37
CA ASN A 31 12.10 12.32 5.41
C ASN A 31 11.18 11.22 4.84
N GLN A 32 10.55 11.49 3.71
CA GLN A 32 9.48 10.66 3.13
C GLN A 32 9.95 9.75 2.01
N TRP A 33 11.26 9.71 1.69
CA TRP A 33 11.78 8.86 0.62
C TRP A 33 11.40 7.38 0.79
N VAL A 34 11.14 6.95 2.02
CA VAL A 34 10.73 5.57 2.34
C VAL A 34 9.40 5.17 1.71
N TYR A 35 8.49 6.13 1.50
CA TYR A 35 7.24 5.88 0.77
C TYR A 35 7.50 5.63 -0.71
N GLU A 36 8.29 6.51 -1.35
CA GLU A 36 8.67 6.34 -2.75
C GLU A 36 9.38 5.00 -2.94
N HIS A 37 10.29 4.67 -2.04
CA HIS A 37 11.04 3.41 -2.07
C HIS A 37 10.13 2.19 -1.94
N ALA A 38 9.25 2.18 -0.96
CA ALA A 38 8.35 1.03 -0.73
C ALA A 38 7.36 0.86 -1.90
N ILE A 39 6.74 1.95 -2.37
CA ILE A 39 5.80 1.92 -3.51
C ILE A 39 6.51 1.48 -4.80
N ALA A 40 7.70 2.00 -5.08
CA ALA A 40 8.46 1.62 -6.26
C ALA A 40 8.95 0.16 -6.17
N THR A 41 9.41 -0.29 -5.00
CA THR A 41 9.79 -1.69 -4.77
C THR A 41 8.61 -2.62 -5.00
N TYR A 42 7.41 -2.26 -4.52
CA TYR A 42 6.19 -2.98 -4.77
C TYR A 42 5.92 -3.11 -6.28
N ALA A 43 5.96 -2.00 -7.01
CA ALA A 43 5.69 -1.98 -8.45
C ALA A 43 6.68 -2.84 -9.26
N ILE A 44 7.99 -2.74 -8.98
CA ILE A 44 8.99 -3.53 -9.70
C ILE A 44 8.96 -5.01 -9.31
N ALA A 45 8.57 -5.36 -8.09
CA ALA A 45 8.40 -6.75 -7.67
C ALA A 45 7.21 -7.42 -8.39
N GLU A 46 6.09 -6.73 -8.53
CA GLU A 46 4.97 -7.20 -9.35
C GLU A 46 5.37 -7.32 -10.81
N ALA A 47 6.01 -6.28 -11.37
CA ALA A 47 6.51 -6.32 -12.75
C ALA A 47 7.44 -7.52 -12.99
N TYR A 48 8.35 -7.82 -12.05
CA TYR A 48 9.23 -8.98 -12.15
C TYR A 48 8.45 -10.30 -12.15
N THR A 49 7.43 -10.41 -11.30
CA THR A 49 6.58 -11.61 -11.26
C THR A 49 5.87 -11.83 -12.60
N PHE A 50 5.26 -10.79 -13.18
CA PHE A 50 4.63 -10.86 -14.49
C PHE A 50 5.63 -11.17 -15.60
N CYS A 51 6.76 -10.47 -15.64
CA CYS A 51 7.81 -10.72 -16.65
C CYS A 51 8.31 -12.16 -16.58
N SER A 52 8.53 -12.69 -15.38
CA SER A 52 8.95 -14.07 -15.18
C SER A 52 7.94 -15.09 -15.71
N GLN A 53 6.64 -14.86 -15.44
CA GLN A 53 5.55 -15.73 -15.93
C GLN A 53 5.41 -15.70 -17.46
N LEU A 54 5.70 -14.57 -18.07
CA LEU A 54 5.64 -14.38 -19.53
C LEU A 54 6.94 -14.75 -20.24
N GLY A 55 7.97 -15.15 -19.52
CA GLY A 55 9.30 -15.41 -20.10
C GLY A 55 10.02 -14.15 -20.63
N VAL A 56 9.62 -12.96 -20.14
CA VAL A 56 10.21 -11.66 -20.51
C VAL A 56 11.35 -11.36 -19.54
N ASN A 57 12.52 -11.06 -20.07
CA ASN A 57 13.66 -10.62 -19.27
C ASN A 57 13.90 -9.10 -19.45
N LEU A 58 13.75 -8.34 -18.37
CA LEU A 58 14.15 -6.94 -18.33
C LEU A 58 15.47 -6.82 -17.57
N PRO A 59 16.57 -6.41 -18.24
CA PRO A 59 17.88 -6.33 -17.62
C PRO A 59 17.90 -5.49 -16.35
N GLY A 60 18.51 -6.01 -15.27
CA GLY A 60 18.64 -5.34 -13.99
C GLY A 60 17.38 -5.35 -13.09
N LEU A 61 16.22 -5.83 -13.59
CA LEU A 61 14.97 -5.82 -12.81
C LEU A 61 15.06 -6.73 -11.59
N MET A 62 15.60 -7.94 -11.73
CA MET A 62 15.79 -8.88 -10.62
C MET A 62 16.67 -8.26 -9.52
N GLU A 63 17.79 -7.66 -9.89
CA GLU A 63 18.71 -7.01 -8.96
C GLU A 63 18.06 -5.82 -8.26
N ALA A 64 17.32 -5.00 -9.00
CA ALA A 64 16.58 -3.86 -8.43
C ALA A 64 15.56 -4.31 -7.38
N VAL A 65 14.82 -5.39 -7.65
CA VAL A 65 13.87 -5.99 -6.70
C VAL A 65 14.60 -6.52 -5.46
N GLN A 66 15.69 -7.26 -5.67
CA GLN A 66 16.46 -7.85 -4.56
C GLN A 66 17.04 -6.77 -3.64
N LEU A 67 17.65 -5.73 -4.21
CA LEU A 67 18.20 -4.62 -3.43
C LEU A 67 17.10 -3.80 -2.76
N GLY A 68 16.01 -3.52 -3.46
CA GLY A 68 14.87 -2.76 -2.92
C GLY A 68 14.23 -3.47 -1.73
N GLY A 69 13.87 -4.74 -1.88
CA GLY A 69 13.28 -5.53 -0.81
C GLY A 69 14.22 -5.72 0.39
N GLN A 70 15.52 -5.96 0.14
CA GLN A 70 16.50 -6.11 1.21
C GLN A 70 16.72 -4.77 1.96
N THR A 71 16.68 -3.63 1.27
CA THR A 71 16.73 -2.30 1.89
C THR A 71 15.58 -2.07 2.87
N ILE A 72 14.37 -2.52 2.52
CA ILE A 72 13.22 -2.46 3.43
C ILE A 72 13.46 -3.34 4.66
N ILE A 73 13.91 -4.59 4.48
CA ILE A 73 14.16 -5.52 5.59
C ILE A 73 15.23 -4.97 6.53
N ASP A 74 16.34 -4.50 5.97
CA ASP A 74 17.47 -3.97 6.75
C ASP A 74 17.11 -2.62 7.43
N GLY A 75 16.08 -1.92 6.94
CA GLY A 75 15.55 -0.69 7.53
C GLY A 75 14.54 -0.88 8.65
N GLN A 76 14.25 -2.13 9.06
CA GLN A 76 13.34 -2.42 10.17
C GLN A 76 13.98 -2.01 11.50
N ASN A 77 13.26 -1.26 12.32
CA ASN A 77 13.74 -0.82 13.62
C ASN A 77 13.65 -1.90 14.72
N ALA A 78 14.26 -1.62 15.88
CA ALA A 78 14.28 -2.58 17.00
C ALA A 78 12.92 -2.86 17.64
N ALA A 79 11.87 -2.06 17.33
CA ALA A 79 10.50 -2.32 17.76
C ALA A 79 9.68 -3.14 16.74
N GLY A 80 10.33 -3.63 15.67
CA GLY A 80 9.74 -4.52 14.69
C GLY A 80 8.99 -3.84 13.56
N GLY A 81 8.88 -2.52 13.56
CA GLY A 81 8.22 -1.77 12.48
C GLY A 81 9.17 -0.89 11.68
N TRP A 82 8.61 0.10 11.02
CA TRP A 82 9.34 1.07 10.21
C TRP A 82 8.83 2.48 10.48
N THR A 83 9.72 3.46 10.26
CA THR A 83 9.42 4.89 10.36
C THR A 83 10.13 5.66 9.26
N TYR A 84 9.94 6.98 9.22
CA TYR A 84 10.61 7.86 8.27
C TYR A 84 12.12 7.67 8.25
N ARG A 85 12.72 7.70 7.07
CA ARG A 85 14.15 7.49 6.80
C ARG A 85 14.68 6.09 7.21
N PHE A 86 13.81 5.15 7.55
CA PHE A 86 14.21 3.91 8.20
C PHE A 86 15.11 4.19 9.42
N ALA A 87 14.69 5.17 10.23
CA ALA A 87 15.44 5.55 11.43
C ALA A 87 15.42 4.42 12.46
N GLU A 88 16.52 4.28 13.19
CA GLU A 88 16.70 3.28 14.25
C GLU A 88 15.93 3.60 15.55
N ASP A 89 15.02 4.58 15.50
CA ASP A 89 14.13 4.84 16.63
C ASP A 89 13.11 3.70 16.81
N ARG A 90 12.42 3.71 17.95
CA ARG A 90 11.42 2.67 18.27
C ARG A 90 10.00 3.03 17.80
N ARG A 91 9.88 4.01 16.94
CA ARG A 91 8.59 4.46 16.45
C ARG A 91 8.11 3.59 15.29
N ASN A 92 6.92 3.02 15.43
CA ASN A 92 6.27 2.22 14.42
C ASN A 92 5.19 3.07 13.73
N ASP A 93 5.52 3.60 12.55
CA ASP A 93 4.60 4.42 11.76
C ASP A 93 3.70 3.54 10.91
N SER A 94 2.40 3.49 11.22
CA SER A 94 1.44 2.61 10.55
C SER A 94 1.34 2.87 9.03
N SER A 95 1.52 4.10 8.58
CA SER A 95 1.45 4.40 7.14
C SER A 95 2.70 3.93 6.39
N VAL A 96 3.89 4.06 7.00
CA VAL A 96 5.12 3.49 6.44
C VAL A 96 5.06 1.96 6.46
N MET A 97 4.63 1.37 7.60
CA MET A 97 4.47 -0.09 7.73
C MET A 97 3.52 -0.68 6.68
N ALA A 98 2.46 0.06 6.31
CA ALA A 98 1.52 -0.39 5.31
C ALA A 98 2.19 -0.60 3.94
N TRP A 99 2.97 0.35 3.48
CA TRP A 99 3.67 0.25 2.20
C TRP A 99 4.82 -0.76 2.24
N THR A 100 5.60 -0.77 3.33
CA THR A 100 6.70 -1.72 3.47
C THR A 100 6.23 -3.17 3.49
N LEU A 101 5.15 -3.50 4.23
CA LEU A 101 4.61 -4.85 4.28
C LEU A 101 3.97 -5.30 2.97
N GLN A 102 3.33 -4.39 2.20
CA GLN A 102 2.86 -4.67 0.85
C GLN A 102 4.03 -4.96 -0.10
N ALA A 103 5.07 -4.11 -0.09
CA ALA A 103 6.25 -4.29 -0.91
C ALA A 103 6.96 -5.62 -0.60
N LEU A 104 7.15 -5.95 0.69
CA LEU A 104 7.73 -7.22 1.10
C LEU A 104 6.88 -8.42 0.68
N LYS A 105 5.55 -8.27 0.69
CA LYS A 105 4.67 -9.34 0.18
C LYS A 105 4.85 -9.56 -1.31
N ALA A 106 4.92 -8.50 -2.11
CA ALA A 106 5.21 -8.61 -3.54
C ALA A 106 6.61 -9.21 -3.78
N CYS A 107 7.62 -8.77 -3.04
CA CYS A 107 8.97 -9.35 -3.09
C CYS A 107 8.95 -10.86 -2.79
N LYS A 108 8.18 -11.30 -1.80
CA LYS A 108 8.04 -12.73 -1.48
C LYS A 108 7.45 -13.53 -2.64
N HIS A 109 6.53 -12.97 -3.40
CA HIS A 109 5.92 -13.64 -4.55
C HIS A 109 6.86 -13.81 -5.75
N THR A 110 7.93 -13.04 -5.83
CA THR A 110 8.91 -13.15 -6.92
C THR A 110 9.71 -14.46 -6.92
N GLY A 111 9.75 -15.16 -5.78
CA GLY A 111 10.62 -16.32 -5.57
C GLY A 111 12.09 -15.97 -5.32
N ILE A 112 12.46 -14.67 -5.34
CA ILE A 112 13.81 -14.22 -4.98
C ILE A 112 14.02 -14.42 -3.48
N GLU A 113 15.20 -14.88 -3.08
CA GLU A 113 15.56 -15.06 -1.68
C GLU A 113 15.98 -13.74 -1.03
N PHE A 114 15.41 -13.47 0.14
CA PHE A 114 15.72 -12.31 0.97
C PHE A 114 16.11 -12.76 2.38
N ARG A 115 17.19 -12.18 2.91
CA ARG A 115 17.60 -12.47 4.29
C ARG A 115 16.55 -11.93 5.28
N ASN A 116 16.14 -12.74 6.24
CA ASN A 116 15.20 -12.37 7.31
C ASN A 116 13.78 -11.97 6.87
N MET A 117 13.36 -12.21 5.64
CA MET A 117 12.03 -11.84 5.13
C MET A 117 10.89 -12.26 6.07
N THR A 118 10.86 -13.53 6.46
CA THR A 118 9.79 -14.07 7.32
C THR A 118 9.78 -13.42 8.70
N LYS A 119 10.96 -13.16 9.27
CA LYS A 119 11.09 -12.47 10.56
C LYS A 119 10.60 -11.04 10.43
N ALA A 120 11.04 -10.30 9.41
CA ALA A 120 10.67 -8.91 9.20
C ALA A 120 9.15 -8.74 9.02
N ALA A 121 8.53 -9.62 8.25
CA ALA A 121 7.08 -9.59 8.06
C ALA A 121 6.31 -9.87 9.36
N ARG A 122 6.73 -10.89 10.14
CA ARG A 122 6.09 -11.20 11.41
C ARG A 122 6.20 -10.04 12.40
N ASP A 123 7.41 -9.54 12.61
CA ASP A 123 7.67 -8.46 13.56
C ASP A 123 6.93 -7.17 13.15
N GLY A 124 6.81 -6.91 11.83
CA GLY A 124 6.02 -5.80 11.30
C GLY A 124 4.52 -5.92 11.55
N LEU A 125 3.95 -7.14 11.44
CA LEU A 125 2.56 -7.38 11.80
C LEU A 125 2.33 -7.24 13.30
N ASP A 126 3.24 -7.73 14.13
CA ASP A 126 3.18 -7.57 15.59
C ASP A 126 3.23 -6.06 15.98
N ALA A 127 4.05 -5.27 15.28
CA ALA A 127 4.11 -3.82 15.45
C ALA A 127 2.78 -3.12 15.07
N PHE A 128 2.12 -3.59 14.01
CA PHE A 128 0.78 -3.11 13.65
C PHE A 128 -0.27 -3.45 14.71
N GLU A 129 -0.24 -4.66 15.26
CA GLU A 129 -1.12 -5.04 16.36
C GLU A 129 -0.92 -4.13 17.58
N GLY A 130 0.32 -3.77 17.89
CA GLY A 130 0.66 -2.82 18.95
C GLY A 130 0.06 -1.41 18.74
N ASN A 131 -0.23 -1.04 17.50
CA ASN A 131 -0.89 0.23 17.16
C ASN A 131 -2.43 0.12 17.12
N GLN A 132 -3.02 -1.05 17.40
CA GLN A 132 -4.47 -1.20 17.37
C GLN A 132 -5.10 -0.86 18.72
N HIS A 133 -6.05 0.07 18.71
CA HIS A 133 -6.91 0.39 19.84
C HIS A 133 -8.00 -0.67 20.04
N ALA A 134 -8.55 -0.75 21.26
CA ALA A 134 -9.61 -1.69 21.61
C ALA A 134 -10.86 -1.60 20.72
N SER A 135 -11.17 -0.41 20.20
CA SER A 135 -12.26 -0.17 19.23
C SER A 135 -12.07 -0.85 17.88
N GLY A 136 -10.87 -1.32 17.57
CA GLY A 136 -10.48 -1.84 16.27
C GLY A 136 -9.76 -0.83 15.38
N ALA A 137 -9.76 0.44 15.74
CA ALA A 137 -9.03 1.48 15.02
C ALA A 137 -7.52 1.31 15.19
N ILE A 138 -6.76 1.59 14.14
CA ILE A 138 -5.30 1.61 14.18
C ILE A 138 -4.83 3.05 14.24
N GLY A 139 -3.98 3.36 15.22
CA GLY A 139 -3.37 4.67 15.37
C GLY A 139 -2.11 4.82 14.52
N TYR A 140 -1.55 6.03 14.51
CA TYR A 140 -0.43 6.39 13.64
C TYR A 140 0.90 5.80 14.13
N THR A 141 1.24 6.06 15.39
CA THR A 141 2.49 5.57 16.01
C THR A 141 2.24 4.95 17.39
N GLY A 142 1.07 4.40 17.60
CA GLY A 142 0.58 3.80 18.84
C GLY A 142 -0.92 3.63 18.76
N PRO A 143 -1.59 3.12 19.79
CA PRO A 143 -3.00 2.71 19.70
C PRO A 143 -4.01 3.88 19.74
N THR A 144 -3.54 5.12 19.73
CA THR A 144 -4.45 6.29 19.73
C THR A 144 -4.88 6.62 18.29
N PRO A 145 -6.15 6.38 17.89
CA PRO A 145 -6.61 6.67 16.55
C PRO A 145 -6.74 8.17 16.31
N LYS A 146 -6.65 8.59 15.05
CA LYS A 146 -6.97 9.95 14.60
C LYS A 146 -8.23 9.91 13.73
N GLY A 147 -9.03 10.97 13.82
CA GLY A 147 -10.28 11.07 13.06
C GLY A 147 -11.22 9.89 13.34
N ASP A 148 -11.83 9.35 12.30
CA ASP A 148 -12.70 8.17 12.37
C ASP A 148 -11.94 6.84 12.45
N GLY A 149 -10.61 6.88 12.28
CA GLY A 149 -9.71 5.75 12.37
C GLY A 149 -9.78 4.77 11.19
N THR A 150 -10.50 5.08 10.12
CA THR A 150 -10.75 4.13 9.03
C THR A 150 -9.52 3.90 8.14
N THR A 151 -8.78 4.94 7.79
CA THR A 151 -7.65 4.88 6.85
C THR A 151 -6.55 3.91 7.28
N LEU A 152 -5.99 4.10 8.47
CA LEU A 152 -4.92 3.22 8.97
C LEU A 152 -5.44 1.85 9.39
N SER A 153 -6.71 1.75 9.78
CA SER A 153 -7.35 0.45 10.04
C SER A 153 -7.48 -0.38 8.76
N ALA A 154 -7.81 0.27 7.64
CA ALA A 154 -7.85 -0.41 6.34
C ALA A 154 -6.44 -0.87 5.92
N ALA A 155 -5.43 -0.03 6.11
CA ALA A 155 -4.04 -0.36 5.83
C ALA A 155 -3.55 -1.57 6.63
N GLY A 156 -3.79 -1.58 7.94
CA GLY A 156 -3.42 -2.71 8.80
C GLY A 156 -4.21 -3.98 8.48
N ALA A 157 -5.53 -3.88 8.26
CA ALA A 157 -6.33 -5.03 7.86
C ALA A 157 -5.80 -5.69 6.59
N LEU A 158 -5.49 -4.89 5.56
CA LEU A 158 -4.91 -5.37 4.32
C LEU A 158 -3.57 -6.07 4.56
N CYS A 159 -2.67 -5.49 5.36
CA CYS A 159 -1.38 -6.11 5.64
C CYS A 159 -1.54 -7.50 6.26
N PHE A 160 -2.41 -7.65 7.26
CA PHE A 160 -2.67 -8.96 7.85
C PHE A 160 -3.23 -9.97 6.83
N GLN A 161 -4.17 -9.55 6.01
CA GLN A 161 -4.77 -10.41 4.97
C GLN A 161 -3.73 -10.85 3.92
N LEU A 162 -2.92 -9.93 3.41
CA LEU A 162 -1.86 -10.24 2.45
C LEU A 162 -0.85 -11.27 2.98
N TRP A 163 -0.61 -11.29 4.28
CA TRP A 163 0.29 -12.25 4.92
C TRP A 163 -0.43 -13.51 5.45
N GLY A 164 -1.66 -13.79 5.00
CA GLY A 164 -2.43 -14.99 5.35
C GLY A 164 -2.88 -15.01 6.81
N LYS A 165 -3.18 -13.84 7.36
CA LYS A 165 -3.65 -13.65 8.74
C LYS A 165 -5.06 -13.06 8.79
N GLU A 166 -5.89 -13.35 7.80
CA GLU A 166 -7.29 -12.88 7.68
C GLU A 166 -8.16 -13.28 8.87
N ALA A 167 -7.88 -14.43 9.48
CA ALA A 167 -8.58 -14.91 10.68
C ALA A 167 -8.12 -14.23 11.98
N HIS A 168 -7.07 -13.40 11.96
CA HIS A 168 -6.57 -12.70 13.13
C HIS A 168 -7.57 -11.66 13.66
N SER A 169 -7.46 -11.31 14.95
CA SER A 169 -8.36 -10.33 15.57
C SER A 169 -8.23 -8.94 14.98
N VAL A 170 -7.03 -8.55 14.53
CA VAL A 170 -6.73 -7.23 13.97
C VAL A 170 -7.56 -6.92 12.74
N PRO A 171 -7.50 -7.68 11.63
CA PRO A 171 -8.30 -7.36 10.45
C PRO A 171 -9.81 -7.47 10.73
N ARG A 172 -10.25 -8.42 11.56
CA ARG A 172 -11.68 -8.56 11.88
C ARG A 172 -12.24 -7.35 12.61
N LYS A 173 -11.52 -6.80 13.59
CA LYS A 173 -11.94 -5.58 14.31
C LYS A 173 -11.88 -4.36 13.39
N ALA A 174 -10.80 -4.22 12.60
CA ALA A 174 -10.62 -3.13 11.67
C ALA A 174 -11.71 -3.11 10.59
N CYS A 175 -12.02 -4.23 9.94
CA CYS A 175 -13.07 -4.29 8.91
C CYS A 175 -14.47 -3.97 9.47
N LYS A 176 -14.78 -4.38 10.71
CA LYS A 176 -16.03 -3.98 11.38
C LYS A 176 -16.09 -2.47 11.62
N LEU A 177 -14.99 -1.86 12.03
CA LEU A 177 -14.90 -0.41 12.23
C LEU A 177 -15.05 0.33 10.90
N ILE A 178 -14.36 -0.13 9.85
CA ILE A 178 -14.47 0.43 8.50
C ILE A 178 -15.92 0.39 8.04
N ASN A 179 -16.56 -0.78 8.08
CA ASN A 179 -17.95 -0.94 7.66
C ASN A 179 -18.92 0.01 8.36
N LYS A 180 -18.66 0.33 9.62
CA LYS A 180 -19.50 1.23 10.41
C LYS A 180 -19.28 2.71 10.12
N ASN A 181 -18.03 3.12 9.85
CA ASN A 181 -17.62 4.52 9.91
C ASN A 181 -17.26 5.11 8.54
N ILE A 182 -16.83 4.27 7.57
CA ILE A 182 -16.32 4.77 6.29
C ILE A 182 -17.44 5.44 5.49
N LYS A 183 -17.10 6.54 4.84
CA LYS A 183 -18.02 7.30 4.01
C LYS A 183 -17.37 7.59 2.68
N PHE A 184 -18.17 7.74 1.65
CA PHE A 184 -17.72 8.09 0.32
C PHE A 184 -18.68 9.12 -0.31
N ASP A 185 -18.13 10.28 -0.64
CA ASP A 185 -18.81 11.29 -1.45
C ASP A 185 -17.74 12.07 -2.22
N TRP A 186 -17.62 11.81 -3.52
CA TRP A 186 -16.58 12.41 -4.35
C TRP A 186 -16.59 13.94 -4.35
N LYS A 187 -17.78 14.54 -4.32
CA LYS A 187 -17.96 16.00 -4.34
C LYS A 187 -17.93 16.63 -2.95
N GLY A 188 -18.16 15.83 -1.93
CA GLY A 188 -18.23 16.26 -0.55
C GLY A 188 -16.89 16.21 0.18
N LYS A 189 -16.95 16.18 1.52
CA LYS A 189 -15.77 16.19 2.40
C LYS A 189 -15.36 14.79 2.87
N ASP A 190 -16.11 13.76 2.51
CA ASP A 190 -16.00 12.43 3.10
C ASP A 190 -15.25 11.42 2.19
N THR A 191 -14.43 11.91 1.24
CA THR A 191 -13.64 11.04 0.36
C THR A 191 -12.17 11.19 0.65
N ASP A 192 -11.62 10.27 1.44
CA ASP A 192 -10.18 10.08 1.58
C ASP A 192 -9.71 8.94 0.66
N LEU A 193 -9.28 9.27 -0.56
CA LEU A 193 -8.86 8.26 -1.55
C LEU A 193 -7.71 7.38 -1.05
N TYR A 194 -6.82 7.91 -0.21
CA TYR A 194 -5.76 7.13 0.38
C TYR A 194 -6.31 6.03 1.31
N GLY A 195 -7.31 6.39 2.13
CA GLY A 195 -8.04 5.41 2.93
C GLY A 195 -8.82 4.40 2.10
N HIS A 196 -9.49 4.87 1.03
CA HIS A 196 -10.27 4.02 0.15
C HIS A 196 -9.40 3.06 -0.69
N TYR A 197 -8.16 3.44 -1.05
CA TYR A 197 -7.19 2.54 -1.68
C TYR A 197 -6.94 1.28 -0.83
N TYR A 198 -6.77 1.43 0.47
CA TYR A 198 -6.62 0.28 1.37
C TYR A 198 -7.95 -0.42 1.64
N ALA A 199 -9.02 0.35 1.84
CA ALA A 199 -10.32 -0.19 2.19
C ALA A 199 -10.90 -1.06 1.06
N SER A 200 -10.75 -0.69 -0.21
CA SER A 200 -11.23 -1.48 -1.32
C SER A 200 -10.62 -2.89 -1.34
N GLN A 201 -9.32 -2.99 -1.11
CA GLN A 201 -8.60 -4.26 -1.04
C GLN A 201 -8.94 -5.05 0.25
N ALA A 202 -8.96 -4.36 1.40
CA ALA A 202 -9.26 -5.03 2.67
C ALA A 202 -10.69 -5.56 2.74
N MET A 203 -11.66 -4.83 2.19
CA MET A 203 -13.06 -5.21 2.25
C MET A 203 -13.41 -6.31 1.24
N ILE A 204 -12.81 -6.34 0.04
CA ILE A 204 -12.99 -7.46 -0.89
C ILE A 204 -12.39 -8.75 -0.31
N ASN A 205 -11.21 -8.67 0.31
CA ASN A 205 -10.59 -9.82 0.99
C ASN A 205 -11.40 -10.29 2.21
N TYR A 206 -12.09 -9.39 2.91
CA TYR A 206 -12.97 -9.76 4.02
C TYR A 206 -14.24 -10.45 3.51
N GLY A 207 -14.76 -9.99 2.39
CA GLY A 207 -15.87 -10.61 1.67
C GLY A 207 -17.26 -10.42 2.31
N GLY A 208 -18.20 -11.21 1.84
CA GLY A 208 -19.56 -11.29 2.34
C GLY A 208 -20.32 -9.96 2.30
N ARG A 209 -21.22 -9.76 3.26
CA ARG A 209 -22.05 -8.55 3.36
C ARG A 209 -21.21 -7.26 3.46
N PHE A 210 -20.09 -7.28 4.14
CA PHE A 210 -19.25 -6.10 4.31
C PHE A 210 -18.67 -5.62 2.99
N TRP A 211 -18.24 -6.54 2.12
CA TRP A 211 -17.82 -6.19 0.77
C TRP A 211 -18.98 -5.64 -0.05
N GLN A 212 -20.16 -6.25 0.01
CA GLN A 212 -21.33 -5.78 -0.75
C GLN A 212 -21.68 -4.33 -0.39
N GLU A 213 -21.81 -4.03 0.92
CA GLU A 213 -22.11 -2.69 1.42
C GLU A 213 -21.02 -1.67 1.04
N TYR A 214 -19.76 -2.04 1.15
CA TYR A 214 -18.65 -1.18 0.77
C TYR A 214 -18.58 -0.96 -0.75
N ASN A 215 -18.81 -1.99 -1.53
CA ASN A 215 -18.82 -1.93 -2.98
C ASN A 215 -19.91 -0.97 -3.51
N GLU A 216 -21.12 -1.05 -2.97
CA GLU A 216 -22.20 -0.12 -3.28
C GLU A 216 -21.86 1.33 -2.90
N LEU A 217 -21.13 1.52 -1.79
CA LEU A 217 -20.73 2.84 -1.31
C LEU A 217 -19.78 3.56 -2.28
N PHE A 218 -18.74 2.88 -2.80
CA PHE A 218 -17.65 3.60 -3.49
C PHE A 218 -17.67 3.46 -5.01
N ARG A 219 -18.13 2.30 -5.56
CA ARG A 219 -17.96 1.96 -6.97
C ARG A 219 -18.61 2.97 -7.90
N ASP A 220 -19.91 3.17 -7.75
CA ASP A 220 -20.67 4.01 -8.69
C ASP A 220 -20.27 5.48 -8.60
N GLY A 221 -19.97 5.97 -7.40
CA GLY A 221 -19.45 7.32 -7.20
C GLY A 221 -18.06 7.53 -7.82
N THR A 222 -17.19 6.53 -7.76
CA THR A 222 -15.88 6.57 -8.41
C THR A 222 -16.01 6.57 -9.92
N LEU A 223 -16.84 5.67 -10.49
CA LEU A 223 -17.07 5.62 -11.93
C LEU A 223 -17.71 6.89 -12.47
N ALA A 224 -18.72 7.43 -11.78
CA ALA A 224 -19.41 8.66 -12.18
C ALA A 224 -18.54 9.92 -12.10
N ALA A 225 -17.42 9.88 -11.36
CA ALA A 225 -16.50 11.00 -11.23
C ALA A 225 -15.42 11.02 -12.32
N GLN A 226 -15.29 9.98 -13.15
CA GLN A 226 -14.26 9.91 -14.18
C GLN A 226 -14.52 10.92 -15.30
N ASN A 227 -13.48 11.63 -15.72
CA ASN A 227 -13.51 12.52 -16.87
C ASN A 227 -13.49 11.74 -18.20
N GLU A 228 -13.87 12.39 -19.30
CA GLU A 228 -13.87 11.80 -20.65
C GLU A 228 -12.47 11.34 -21.11
N ASP A 229 -11.41 12.00 -20.62
CA ASP A 229 -10.02 11.63 -20.93
C ASP A 229 -9.51 10.45 -20.08
N GLY A 230 -10.33 9.89 -19.20
CA GLY A 230 -10.00 8.78 -18.31
C GLY A 230 -9.36 9.19 -16.99
N SER A 231 -9.06 10.46 -16.77
CA SER A 231 -8.56 10.97 -15.48
C SER A 231 -9.69 11.13 -14.45
N TRP A 232 -9.32 11.36 -13.20
CA TRP A 232 -10.25 11.74 -12.13
C TRP A 232 -9.94 13.13 -11.60
N PRO A 233 -10.96 13.98 -11.41
CA PRO A 233 -10.79 15.28 -10.78
C PRO A 233 -10.46 15.12 -9.30
N ILE A 234 -9.85 16.14 -8.71
CA ILE A 234 -9.56 16.17 -7.27
C ILE A 234 -10.90 16.15 -6.51
N PRO A 235 -11.10 15.22 -5.55
CA PRO A 235 -12.30 15.17 -4.75
C PRO A 235 -12.45 16.39 -3.83
N GLY A 236 -13.65 16.63 -3.34
CA GLY A 236 -13.94 17.78 -2.48
C GLY A 236 -13.14 17.83 -1.18
N ASN A 237 -12.69 16.69 -0.68
CA ASN A 237 -11.71 16.61 0.41
C ASN A 237 -10.33 16.26 -0.18
N SER A 238 -9.44 17.23 -0.23
CA SER A 238 -8.08 17.07 -0.74
C SER A 238 -7.06 16.70 0.35
N GLY A 239 -7.47 15.95 1.36
CA GLY A 239 -6.57 15.42 2.40
C GLY A 239 -5.41 14.61 1.81
N HIS A 240 -4.33 14.44 2.56
CA HIS A 240 -3.15 13.64 2.21
C HIS A 240 -2.46 14.02 0.88
N GLY A 241 -2.38 15.33 0.56
CA GLY A 241 -1.62 15.79 -0.62
C GLY A 241 -2.33 15.56 -1.96
N LEU A 242 -3.64 15.36 -1.95
CA LEU A 242 -4.46 15.10 -3.15
C LEU A 242 -4.60 16.32 -4.10
N GLY A 243 -3.74 17.33 -4.02
CA GLY A 243 -3.72 18.46 -4.96
C GLY A 243 -3.22 18.12 -6.37
N ASN A 244 -3.01 16.83 -6.68
CA ASN A 244 -2.44 16.36 -7.95
C ASN A 244 -3.39 15.37 -8.63
N VAL A 245 -3.91 15.74 -9.82
CA VAL A 245 -4.81 14.91 -10.64
C VAL A 245 -4.17 13.55 -10.98
N HIS A 246 -2.87 13.51 -11.23
CA HIS A 246 -2.17 12.26 -11.51
C HIS A 246 -2.24 11.28 -10.33
N TYR A 247 -1.98 11.76 -9.11
CA TYR A 247 -2.06 10.95 -7.90
C TYR A 247 -3.50 10.47 -7.65
N VAL A 248 -4.49 11.35 -7.82
CA VAL A 248 -5.91 11.01 -7.71
C VAL A 248 -6.30 9.93 -8.72
N THR A 249 -5.87 10.09 -9.97
CA THR A 249 -6.14 9.11 -11.03
C THR A 249 -5.52 7.74 -10.72
N CYS A 250 -4.28 7.71 -10.22
CA CYS A 250 -3.65 6.47 -9.79
C CYS A 250 -4.44 5.77 -8.68
N LEU A 251 -4.84 6.49 -7.63
CA LEU A 251 -5.60 5.90 -6.52
C LEU A 251 -6.98 5.40 -6.96
N ALA A 252 -7.71 6.19 -7.75
CA ALA A 252 -9.02 5.80 -8.27
C ALA A 252 -8.93 4.55 -9.17
N THR A 253 -7.91 4.48 -10.02
CA THR A 253 -7.63 3.29 -10.84
C THR A 253 -7.37 2.07 -9.96
N LEU A 254 -6.48 2.18 -8.97
CA LEU A 254 -6.12 1.09 -8.06
C LEU A 254 -7.30 0.64 -7.18
N MET A 255 -8.20 1.55 -6.81
CA MET A 255 -9.44 1.20 -6.11
C MET A 255 -10.37 0.34 -6.96
N LEU A 256 -10.45 0.60 -8.28
CA LEU A 256 -11.26 -0.18 -9.22
C LEU A 256 -10.56 -1.46 -9.68
N GLU A 257 -9.23 -1.54 -9.59
CA GLU A 257 -8.45 -2.70 -9.98
C GLU A 257 -8.73 -3.94 -9.12
N VAL A 258 -9.31 -3.77 -7.93
CA VAL A 258 -9.63 -4.88 -7.02
C VAL A 258 -10.50 -5.96 -7.65
N TYR A 259 -11.33 -5.61 -8.64
CA TYR A 259 -12.14 -6.58 -9.37
C TYR A 259 -11.35 -7.52 -10.29
N TYR A 260 -10.11 -7.18 -10.60
CA TYR A 260 -9.25 -7.95 -11.50
C TYR A 260 -8.07 -8.59 -10.77
N ARG A 261 -7.68 -8.02 -9.64
CA ARG A 261 -6.46 -8.38 -8.93
C ARG A 261 -6.64 -9.56 -7.97
N PHE A 262 -7.86 -9.79 -7.53
CA PHE A 262 -8.21 -10.79 -6.53
C PHE A 262 -9.19 -11.85 -7.05
N LEU A 263 -9.35 -11.96 -8.37
CA LEU A 263 -10.15 -12.99 -9.03
C LEU A 263 -9.34 -14.25 -9.32
#